data_5f146add6003d873327e68199e468d54
#
_entry.id   5f146add6003d873327e68199e468d54
#
_cell.length_a   1.000
_cell.length_b   1.000
_cell.length_c   1.000
_cell.angle_alpha   90.00
_cell.angle_beta   90.00
_cell.angle_gamma   90.00
#
_symmetry.space_group_name_H-M   'P 1'
#
loop_
_entity.id
_entity.type
_entity.pdbx_description
1 polymer ?
#
loop_
_entity_poly.entity_id
_entity_poly.type
_entity_poly.pdbx_seq_one_letter_code
_entity_poly.pdbx_strand_id
1 'polypeptide(L)'
;MAASASAATSAFSTNPFFPHTTTSNFPFRSSSLSFYTHSHSTTTFPRLSITATTTSRMDDNEGVLQKGIAEFYDESSAMWEDIWGDHMHHGFYDPNSTNVSLSDHRAAQIRMIENALTFASLNSSTSDEVPTNKWPKSIVDVGCGIGGSSRYLAKKFGATSTGITLSPVQAARANSLAAAQQLADKVSFQVADALEQPFPDGQFDLVWSMESGEHMPDKKKFVGELARVAAPGGTIIIVTWCHRDLGPSEESLKPWEEKLLKKICDAFYLPAWCSTADYVRLLESLSLQDIKSEDWSSYVAPFWPAVIRSALTWKGLTSLLRSGLKTIKGALAMPLMIEGYQKGLIKFSIITCRKA
;
A
#
# COMPACT_ATOMS: atom_id res chain seq x y z
N MET A 1 46.85 13.82 34.75
CA MET A 1 47.78 13.99 33.60
C MET A 1 46.93 14.40 32.41
N ALA A 2 47.20 15.59 31.95
CA ALA A 2 46.55 16.25 30.82
C ALA A 2 47.10 15.79 29.49
N ALA A 3 46.35 15.99 28.45
CA ALA A 3 46.72 16.35 27.10
C ALA A 3 45.71 15.69 26.11
N SER A 4 45.25 16.25 25.02
CA SER A 4 45.25 17.61 24.48
C SER A 4 44.27 17.56 23.29
N ALA A 5 43.56 18.63 23.10
CA ALA A 5 42.70 18.90 21.94
C ALA A 5 43.54 19.12 20.67
N SER A 6 43.05 18.68 19.53
CA SER A 6 43.49 19.23 18.25
C SER A 6 42.25 19.50 17.38
N ALA A 7 42.04 20.79 17.16
CA ALA A 7 41.11 21.33 16.17
C ALA A 7 41.82 21.37 14.80
N ALA A 8 41.13 20.95 13.77
CA ALA A 8 41.51 21.22 12.39
C ALA A 8 40.36 21.91 11.68
N THR A 9 40.51 23.19 11.50
CA THR A 9 39.80 24.07 10.56
C THR A 9 40.30 23.84 9.15
N SER A 10 39.42 23.67 8.16
CA SER A 10 39.71 23.99 6.76
C SER A 10 38.47 24.49 6.03
N ALA A 11 38.52 25.65 5.75
CA ALA A 11 38.38 26.59 4.66
C ALA A 11 37.30 26.28 3.61
N PHE A 12 36.44 27.27 3.47
CA PHE A 12 35.54 27.56 2.35
C PHE A 12 36.33 27.69 1.04
N SER A 13 35.76 27.11 -0.03
CA SER A 13 36.08 27.53 -1.38
C SER A 13 34.75 27.71 -2.14
N THR A 14 34.53 28.95 -2.54
CA THR A 14 33.46 29.45 -3.40
C THR A 14 33.95 29.38 -4.86
N ASN A 15 33.07 28.98 -5.78
CA ASN A 15 32.65 29.76 -6.94
C ASN A 15 32.60 28.99 -8.27
N PRO A 16 32.05 29.62 -9.30
CA PRO A 16 30.78 29.29 -9.93
C PRO A 16 30.99 29.00 -11.42
N PHE A 17 30.06 28.36 -12.11
CA PHE A 17 29.88 28.56 -13.55
C PHE A 17 28.53 28.05 -14.01
N PHE A 18 27.65 28.97 -14.44
CA PHE A 18 26.61 28.74 -15.44
C PHE A 18 27.20 28.89 -16.83
N PRO A 19 26.72 28.16 -17.82
CA PRO A 19 26.42 28.81 -19.10
C PRO A 19 25.04 28.42 -19.69
N HIS A 20 24.34 29.49 -20.05
CA HIS A 20 23.56 29.75 -21.26
C HIS A 20 22.80 28.65 -22.02
N THR A 21 21.51 28.93 -22.09
CA THR A 21 20.45 28.60 -23.06
C THR A 21 20.91 28.43 -24.50
N THR A 22 20.43 27.36 -25.15
CA THR A 22 20.16 27.37 -26.61
C THR A 22 18.77 26.78 -26.88
N THR A 23 17.91 27.63 -27.40
CA THR A 23 16.65 27.34 -28.05
C THR A 23 16.90 26.64 -29.38
N SER A 24 16.24 25.50 -29.63
CA SER A 24 16.09 24.97 -30.99
C SER A 24 14.63 24.75 -31.31
N ASN A 25 14.16 25.56 -32.25
CA ASN A 25 12.87 25.42 -32.93
C ASN A 25 12.89 24.19 -33.86
N PHE A 26 11.83 23.37 -33.80
CA PHE A 26 11.49 22.44 -34.88
C PHE A 26 10.04 22.69 -35.33
N PRO A 27 9.78 22.66 -36.65
CA PRO A 27 8.53 23.11 -37.24
C PRO A 27 7.45 22.02 -37.27
N PHE A 28 6.22 22.45 -37.01
CA PHE A 28 5.00 21.70 -37.26
C PHE A 28 4.83 21.42 -38.76
N ARG A 29 4.59 20.16 -39.10
CA ARG A 29 4.09 19.73 -40.41
C ARG A 29 2.65 19.27 -40.22
N SER A 30 1.72 20.04 -40.78
CA SER A 30 0.32 19.68 -40.97
C SER A 30 0.19 18.75 -42.17
N SER A 31 -0.40 17.59 -42.00
CA SER A 31 -0.89 16.76 -43.10
C SER A 31 -2.40 16.61 -42.99
N SER A 32 -3.04 17.23 -43.98
CA SER A 32 -4.48 17.11 -44.29
C SER A 32 -4.79 15.71 -44.82
N LEU A 33 -5.81 15.05 -44.25
CA LEU A 33 -6.39 13.83 -44.81
C LEU A 33 -7.80 14.12 -45.33
N SER A 34 -7.94 13.81 -46.60
CA SER A 34 -9.10 13.95 -47.49
C SER A 34 -10.20 12.94 -47.14
N PHE A 35 -11.42 13.41 -47.12
CA PHE A 35 -12.62 12.59 -47.01
C PHE A 35 -12.94 11.85 -48.31
N TYR A 36 -13.18 10.55 -48.21
CA TYR A 36 -13.93 9.80 -49.22
C TYR A 36 -15.25 9.33 -48.63
N THR A 37 -16.33 9.83 -49.21
CA THR A 37 -17.71 9.39 -48.98
C THR A 37 -18.00 8.18 -49.86
N HIS A 38 -18.45 7.08 -49.27
CA HIS A 38 -19.23 6.07 -49.98
C HIS A 38 -20.52 5.78 -49.23
N SER A 39 -21.60 6.08 -49.92
CA SER A 39 -22.99 5.74 -49.54
C SER A 39 -23.28 4.30 -49.95
N HIS A 40 -23.84 3.47 -49.06
CA HIS A 40 -24.74 2.40 -49.41
C HIS A 40 -25.79 2.17 -48.32
N SER A 41 -26.97 2.10 -48.82
CA SER A 41 -28.32 1.88 -48.39
C SER A 41 -28.59 0.77 -47.38
N THR A 42 -29.31 1.13 -46.34
CA THR A 42 -30.44 0.54 -45.60
C THR A 42 -30.76 -0.97 -45.70
N THR A 43 -30.80 -1.62 -44.54
CA THR A 43 -31.99 -2.39 -44.11
C THR A 43 -32.04 -2.42 -42.56
N THR A 44 -33.14 -1.92 -42.02
CA THR A 44 -33.46 -1.79 -40.62
C THR A 44 -34.04 -3.10 -40.08
N PHE A 45 -33.45 -3.67 -39.02
CA PHE A 45 -34.15 -4.59 -38.10
C PHE A 45 -34.05 -4.02 -36.68
N PRO A 46 -35.09 -4.05 -35.86
CA PRO A 46 -35.07 -3.49 -34.53
C PRO A 46 -34.35 -4.45 -33.58
N ARG A 47 -33.21 -4.03 -33.11
CA ARG A 47 -32.46 -4.71 -32.01
C ARG A 47 -32.90 -4.11 -30.69
N LEU A 48 -33.62 -4.89 -29.89
CA LEU A 48 -33.88 -4.54 -28.50
C LEU A 48 -32.52 -4.33 -27.78
N SER A 49 -32.30 -3.09 -27.38
CA SER A 49 -31.16 -2.67 -26.57
C SER A 49 -31.56 -2.71 -25.09
N ILE A 50 -31.28 -3.81 -24.43
CA ILE A 50 -31.27 -3.87 -22.95
C ILE A 50 -29.95 -4.56 -22.61
N THR A 51 -28.90 -3.79 -22.34
CA THR A 51 -27.72 -4.19 -21.54
C THR A 51 -26.55 -3.16 -21.61
N ALA A 52 -26.80 -1.86 -21.62
CA ALA A 52 -25.70 -0.88 -21.62
C ALA A 52 -25.65 0.05 -20.38
N THR A 53 -26.66 -0.05 -19.48
CA THR A 53 -26.80 0.96 -18.41
C THR A 53 -26.20 0.50 -17.05
N THR A 54 -25.89 -0.78 -16.89
CA THR A 54 -25.36 -1.31 -15.61
C THR A 54 -23.84 -1.33 -15.56
N THR A 55 -23.15 -1.59 -16.68
CA THR A 55 -21.70 -1.58 -16.77
C THR A 55 -21.12 -0.18 -16.65
N SER A 56 -21.69 0.83 -17.30
CA SER A 56 -21.15 2.20 -17.23
C SER A 56 -21.26 2.84 -15.84
N ARG A 57 -22.29 2.48 -15.06
CA ARG A 57 -22.41 2.98 -13.67
C ARG A 57 -21.44 2.34 -12.68
N MET A 58 -21.01 1.12 -12.92
CA MET A 58 -19.98 0.46 -12.09
C MET A 58 -18.60 1.04 -12.39
N ASP A 59 -18.26 1.22 -13.66
CA ASP A 59 -16.99 1.79 -14.10
C ASP A 59 -16.83 3.26 -13.63
N ASP A 60 -17.91 4.05 -13.67
CA ASP A 60 -17.92 5.44 -13.17
C ASP A 60 -17.69 5.50 -11.64
N ASN A 61 -18.27 4.58 -10.87
CA ASN A 61 -18.08 4.54 -9.41
C ASN A 61 -16.68 4.07 -9.00
N GLU A 62 -16.10 3.12 -9.73
CA GLU A 62 -14.75 2.62 -9.48
C GLU A 62 -13.71 3.70 -9.77
N GLY A 63 -13.84 4.43 -10.88
CA GLY A 63 -12.97 5.57 -11.18
C GLY A 63 -13.05 6.71 -10.16
N VAL A 64 -14.24 6.98 -9.62
CA VAL A 64 -14.44 7.96 -8.54
C VAL A 64 -13.78 7.51 -7.24
N LEU A 65 -13.86 6.21 -6.91
CA LEU A 65 -13.23 5.65 -5.72
C LEU A 65 -11.69 5.69 -5.83
N GLN A 66 -11.13 5.23 -6.95
CA GLN A 66 -9.68 5.26 -7.21
C GLN A 66 -9.12 6.68 -7.11
N LYS A 67 -9.81 7.64 -7.74
CA LYS A 67 -9.46 9.05 -7.65
C LYS A 67 -9.53 9.57 -6.21
N GLY A 68 -10.57 9.21 -5.47
CA GLY A 68 -10.74 9.59 -4.07
C GLY A 68 -9.62 9.07 -3.18
N ILE A 69 -9.19 7.83 -3.39
CA ILE A 69 -8.07 7.18 -2.69
C ILE A 69 -6.76 7.91 -3.03
N ALA A 70 -6.47 8.12 -4.33
CA ALA A 70 -5.25 8.80 -4.76
C ALA A 70 -5.16 10.22 -4.15
N GLU A 71 -6.23 11.01 -4.26
CA GLU A 71 -6.27 12.37 -3.69
C GLU A 71 -6.13 12.40 -2.16
N PHE A 72 -6.69 11.40 -1.45
CA PHE A 72 -6.52 11.30 0.00
C PHE A 72 -5.05 11.10 0.37
N TYR A 73 -4.35 10.22 -0.34
CA TYR A 73 -2.92 9.98 -0.12
C TYR A 73 -2.03 11.12 -0.63
N ASP A 74 -2.39 11.79 -1.72
CA ASP A 74 -1.67 12.98 -2.20
C ASP A 74 -1.69 14.11 -1.16
N GLU A 75 -2.83 14.33 -0.49
CA GLU A 75 -2.96 15.35 0.56
C GLU A 75 -2.27 14.94 1.87
N SER A 76 -2.27 13.66 2.23
CA SER A 76 -1.88 13.20 3.57
C SER A 76 -0.46 12.66 3.67
N SER A 77 0.17 12.23 2.55
CA SER A 77 1.46 11.52 2.57
C SER A 77 2.59 12.31 3.22
N ALA A 78 2.69 13.62 2.97
CA ALA A 78 3.74 14.45 3.59
C ALA A 78 3.59 14.53 5.12
N MET A 79 2.36 14.62 5.62
CA MET A 79 2.09 14.65 7.05
C MET A 79 2.43 13.29 7.70
N TRP A 80 2.07 12.21 7.05
CA TRP A 80 2.36 10.86 7.56
C TRP A 80 3.86 10.57 7.55
N GLU A 81 4.59 11.00 6.52
CA GLU A 81 6.05 10.90 6.47
C GLU A 81 6.71 11.65 7.63
N ASP A 82 6.26 12.88 7.93
CA ASP A 82 6.77 13.69 9.05
C ASP A 82 6.54 13.02 10.42
N ILE A 83 5.38 12.37 10.60
CA ILE A 83 4.99 11.74 11.86
C ILE A 83 5.57 10.34 11.99
N TRP A 84 5.48 9.51 10.94
CA TRP A 84 5.78 8.08 11.02
C TRP A 84 7.10 7.70 10.35
N GLY A 85 7.66 8.56 9.49
CA GLY A 85 8.92 8.31 8.80
C GLY A 85 8.74 7.54 7.50
N ASP A 86 9.67 6.62 7.22
CA ASP A 86 9.79 5.93 5.93
C ASP A 86 8.67 4.95 5.58
N HIS A 87 7.87 4.53 6.57
CA HIS A 87 6.83 3.53 6.43
C HIS A 87 5.45 4.12 6.70
N MET A 88 4.46 3.78 5.87
CA MET A 88 3.09 4.28 5.99
C MET A 88 2.11 3.26 6.56
N HIS A 89 2.61 2.08 6.92
CA HIS A 89 1.82 1.01 7.54
C HIS A 89 1.91 1.04 9.08
N HIS A 90 0.98 0.37 9.74
CA HIS A 90 0.98 0.21 11.18
C HIS A 90 2.19 -0.59 11.68
N GLY A 91 2.49 -0.41 12.97
CA GLY A 91 3.54 -1.16 13.63
C GLY A 91 3.03 -2.42 14.33
N PHE A 92 3.96 -3.33 14.63
CA PHE A 92 3.74 -4.48 15.48
C PHE A 92 4.21 -4.15 16.90
N TYR A 93 3.27 -4.02 17.85
CA TYR A 93 3.51 -3.59 19.22
C TYR A 93 3.39 -4.75 20.20
N ASP A 94 4.02 -4.61 21.35
CA ASP A 94 3.66 -5.45 22.50
C ASP A 94 2.25 -5.08 22.96
N PRO A 95 1.30 -6.04 23.03
CA PRO A 95 -0.07 -5.78 23.46
C PRO A 95 -0.17 -5.18 24.86
N ASN A 96 0.82 -5.40 25.71
CA ASN A 96 0.89 -4.86 27.08
C ASN A 96 1.54 -3.47 27.16
N SER A 97 2.02 -2.93 26.05
CA SER A 97 2.65 -1.61 26.03
C SER A 97 1.63 -0.49 26.21
N THR A 98 1.77 0.27 27.30
CA THR A 98 0.87 1.40 27.64
C THR A 98 1.40 2.76 27.20
N ASN A 99 2.73 2.86 26.95
CA ASN A 99 3.41 4.09 26.60
C ASN A 99 4.23 3.91 25.32
N VAL A 100 3.62 4.17 24.18
CA VAL A 100 4.27 4.11 22.87
C VAL A 100 4.72 5.53 22.47
N SER A 101 6.02 5.70 22.24
CA SER A 101 6.63 6.96 21.75
C SER A 101 6.75 6.97 20.22
N LEU A 102 7.13 8.11 19.64
CA LEU A 102 7.34 8.23 18.19
C LEU A 102 8.49 7.30 17.69
N SER A 103 9.56 7.16 18.46
CA SER A 103 10.64 6.21 18.14
C SER A 103 10.16 4.77 18.17
N ASP A 104 9.24 4.44 19.07
CA ASP A 104 8.67 3.10 19.17
C ASP A 104 7.79 2.77 17.96
N HIS A 105 7.11 3.77 17.36
CA HIS A 105 6.35 3.58 16.11
C HIS A 105 7.25 3.11 14.98
N ARG A 106 8.38 3.78 14.74
CA ARG A 106 9.32 3.39 13.68
C ARG A 106 9.91 1.99 13.90
N ALA A 107 10.28 1.69 15.14
CA ALA A 107 10.74 0.35 15.49
C ALA A 107 9.64 -0.71 15.33
N ALA A 108 8.39 -0.37 15.68
CA ALA A 108 7.24 -1.25 15.52
C ALA A 108 6.91 -1.51 14.04
N GLN A 109 7.08 -0.53 13.16
CA GLN A 109 6.90 -0.71 11.72
C GLN A 109 7.93 -1.69 11.15
N ILE A 110 9.20 -1.60 11.56
CA ILE A 110 10.20 -2.60 11.18
C ILE A 110 9.84 -3.98 11.74
N ARG A 111 9.38 -4.07 13.01
CA ARG A 111 8.93 -5.34 13.59
C ARG A 111 7.75 -5.93 12.80
N MET A 112 6.85 -5.11 12.27
CA MET A 112 5.74 -5.58 11.40
C MET A 112 6.28 -6.30 10.18
N ILE A 113 7.24 -5.72 9.47
CA ILE A 113 7.88 -6.35 8.30
C ILE A 113 8.59 -7.65 8.72
N GLU A 114 9.40 -7.61 9.77
CA GLU A 114 10.17 -8.77 10.22
C GLU A 114 9.26 -9.93 10.67
N ASN A 115 8.17 -9.64 11.40
CA ASN A 115 7.20 -10.67 11.78
C ASN A 115 6.45 -11.24 10.57
N ALA A 116 6.10 -10.40 9.58
CA ALA A 116 5.47 -10.88 8.36
C ALA A 116 6.40 -11.83 7.56
N LEU A 117 7.68 -11.50 7.47
CA LEU A 117 8.68 -12.37 6.86
C LEU A 117 8.88 -13.67 7.65
N THR A 118 8.88 -13.60 8.97
CA THR A 118 9.00 -14.77 9.86
C THR A 118 7.77 -15.68 9.70
N PHE A 119 6.57 -15.13 9.69
CA PHE A 119 5.33 -15.87 9.49
C PHE A 119 5.30 -16.58 8.12
N ALA A 120 5.84 -15.94 7.08
CA ALA A 120 6.01 -16.51 5.76
C ALA A 120 7.21 -17.47 5.63
N SER A 121 7.96 -17.72 6.71
CA SER A 121 9.17 -18.56 6.72
C SER A 121 10.29 -18.04 5.80
N LEU A 122 10.36 -16.73 5.57
CA LEU A 122 11.40 -16.04 4.81
C LEU A 122 12.49 -15.43 5.71
N ASN A 123 12.28 -15.45 7.04
CA ASN A 123 13.20 -14.94 8.02
C ASN A 123 13.46 -16.04 9.06
N SER A 124 14.66 -16.59 9.11
CA SER A 124 15.02 -17.58 10.13
C SER A 124 15.53 -16.84 11.35
N SER A 125 14.75 -16.87 12.44
CA SER A 125 15.21 -16.43 13.77
C SER A 125 15.95 -17.53 14.55
N THR A 126 16.03 -18.74 13.98
CA THR A 126 16.75 -19.87 14.55
C THR A 126 18.05 -20.10 13.80
N SER A 127 19.08 -20.53 14.51
CA SER A 127 20.47 -20.71 14.11
C SER A 127 20.74 -21.64 12.89
N ASP A 128 19.70 -22.21 12.29
CA ASP A 128 19.80 -22.93 11.05
C ASP A 128 19.56 -21.94 9.91
N GLU A 129 20.64 -21.47 9.31
CA GLU A 129 20.66 -20.54 8.20
C GLU A 129 19.68 -20.96 7.11
N VAL A 130 18.64 -20.14 6.86
CA VAL A 130 17.92 -20.25 5.58
C VAL A 130 18.96 -19.99 4.50
N PRO A 131 19.28 -20.98 3.66
CA PRO A 131 20.30 -20.81 2.66
C PRO A 131 19.96 -19.57 1.81
N THR A 132 20.90 -18.65 1.63
CA THR A 132 20.70 -17.39 0.89
C THR A 132 20.21 -17.61 -0.55
N ASN A 133 20.38 -18.83 -1.10
CA ASN A 133 19.83 -19.24 -2.39
C ASN A 133 18.28 -19.37 -2.42
N LYS A 134 17.62 -19.37 -1.25
CA LYS A 134 16.15 -19.37 -1.11
C LYS A 134 15.57 -17.95 -0.87
N TRP A 135 16.40 -16.95 -0.76
CA TRP A 135 15.94 -15.57 -0.62
C TRP A 135 15.31 -15.05 -1.93
N PRO A 136 14.24 -14.26 -1.86
CA PRO A 136 13.65 -13.66 -3.04
C PRO A 136 14.67 -12.74 -3.73
N LYS A 137 14.74 -12.81 -5.05
CA LYS A 137 15.61 -11.96 -5.89
C LYS A 137 14.82 -10.86 -6.58
N SER A 138 13.53 -11.10 -6.80
CA SER A 138 12.60 -10.18 -7.44
C SER A 138 11.36 -9.98 -6.55
N ILE A 139 11.04 -8.73 -6.24
CA ILE A 139 9.97 -8.36 -5.32
C ILE A 139 9.04 -7.37 -6.00
N VAL A 140 7.72 -7.58 -5.89
CA VAL A 140 6.73 -6.53 -6.13
C VAL A 140 6.08 -6.11 -4.82
N ASP A 141 5.98 -4.78 -4.60
CA ASP A 141 5.31 -4.17 -3.46
C ASP A 141 4.01 -3.49 -3.95
N VAL A 142 2.89 -4.14 -3.70
CA VAL A 142 1.57 -3.75 -4.21
C VAL A 142 0.87 -2.83 -3.23
N GLY A 143 0.73 -1.56 -3.60
CA GLY A 143 0.30 -0.49 -2.71
C GLY A 143 1.46 0.05 -1.87
N CYS A 144 2.60 0.30 -2.52
CA CYS A 144 3.88 0.58 -1.88
C CYS A 144 3.97 1.91 -1.10
N GLY A 145 2.98 2.81 -1.23
CA GLY A 145 3.05 4.14 -0.65
C GLY A 145 4.32 4.89 -1.07
N ILE A 146 5.08 5.41 -0.12
CA ILE A 146 6.38 6.06 -0.37
C ILE A 146 7.56 5.06 -0.40
N GLY A 147 7.28 3.76 -0.51
CA GLY A 147 8.25 2.71 -0.80
C GLY A 147 9.14 2.28 0.36
N GLY A 148 8.70 2.47 1.61
CA GLY A 148 9.46 2.08 2.79
C GLY A 148 9.77 0.59 2.83
N SER A 149 8.74 -0.25 2.67
CA SER A 149 8.87 -1.72 2.63
C SER A 149 9.73 -2.18 1.47
N SER A 150 9.51 -1.63 0.27
CA SER A 150 10.30 -1.96 -0.93
C SER A 150 11.81 -1.74 -0.70
N ARG A 151 12.19 -0.55 -0.16
CA ARG A 151 13.60 -0.23 0.14
C ARG A 151 14.18 -1.13 1.22
N TYR A 152 13.38 -1.44 2.25
CA TYR A 152 13.80 -2.33 3.33
C TYR A 152 14.07 -3.75 2.84
N LEU A 153 13.12 -4.32 2.10
CA LEU A 153 13.20 -5.68 1.56
C LEU A 153 14.36 -5.82 0.54
N ALA A 154 14.54 -4.82 -0.33
CA ALA A 154 15.65 -4.81 -1.27
C ALA A 154 17.02 -4.82 -0.56
N LYS A 155 17.18 -4.03 0.50
CA LYS A 155 18.42 -4.04 1.33
C LYS A 155 18.61 -5.38 2.05
N LYS A 156 17.55 -5.89 2.66
CA LYS A 156 17.60 -7.12 3.46
C LYS A 156 18.00 -8.33 2.62
N PHE A 157 17.40 -8.49 1.46
CA PHE A 157 17.61 -9.66 0.59
C PHE A 157 18.65 -9.44 -0.52
N GLY A 158 19.11 -8.21 -0.73
CA GLY A 158 19.93 -7.88 -1.89
C GLY A 158 19.17 -7.96 -3.21
N ALA A 159 17.83 -7.94 -3.15
CA ALA A 159 16.90 -8.16 -4.24
C ALA A 159 16.63 -6.89 -5.05
N THR A 160 16.06 -7.07 -6.26
CA THR A 160 15.37 -5.97 -6.96
C THR A 160 13.94 -5.87 -6.46
N SER A 161 13.41 -4.65 -6.31
CA SER A 161 12.05 -4.41 -5.87
C SER A 161 11.37 -3.37 -6.76
N THR A 162 10.14 -3.68 -7.20
CA THR A 162 9.29 -2.74 -7.93
C THR A 162 8.04 -2.45 -7.10
N GLY A 163 7.83 -1.19 -6.74
CA GLY A 163 6.61 -0.77 -6.04
C GLY A 163 5.58 -0.17 -6.99
N ILE A 164 4.30 -0.46 -6.76
CA ILE A 164 3.18 0.17 -7.46
C ILE A 164 2.25 0.88 -6.49
N THR A 165 1.74 2.03 -6.89
CA THR A 165 0.76 2.85 -6.17
C THR A 165 -0.13 3.59 -7.16
N LEU A 166 -1.36 3.96 -6.76
CA LEU A 166 -2.24 4.81 -7.57
C LEU A 166 -1.83 6.30 -7.53
N SER A 167 -1.05 6.73 -6.53
CA SER A 167 -0.67 8.13 -6.34
C SER A 167 0.62 8.47 -7.10
N PRO A 168 0.58 9.39 -8.07
CA PRO A 168 1.79 9.89 -8.73
C PRO A 168 2.71 10.64 -7.77
N VAL A 169 2.16 11.29 -6.75
CA VAL A 169 2.92 11.99 -5.71
C VAL A 169 3.73 11.01 -4.88
N GLN A 170 3.10 9.89 -4.46
CA GLN A 170 3.80 8.84 -3.72
C GLN A 170 4.88 8.17 -4.58
N ALA A 171 4.59 7.84 -5.83
CA ALA A 171 5.57 7.21 -6.73
C ALA A 171 6.80 8.12 -6.93
N ALA A 172 6.59 9.41 -7.19
CA ALA A 172 7.68 10.38 -7.32
C ALA A 172 8.49 10.51 -6.03
N ARG A 173 7.81 10.58 -4.87
CA ARG A 173 8.48 10.65 -3.56
C ARG A 173 9.28 9.39 -3.26
N ALA A 174 8.72 8.21 -3.53
CA ALA A 174 9.37 6.92 -3.33
C ALA A 174 10.66 6.78 -4.15
N ASN A 175 10.65 7.19 -5.43
CA ASN A 175 11.84 7.23 -6.28
C ASN A 175 12.90 8.21 -5.75
N SER A 176 12.49 9.38 -5.27
CA SER A 176 13.41 10.35 -4.65
C SER A 176 14.08 9.78 -3.39
N LEU A 177 13.33 9.08 -2.54
CA LEU A 177 13.85 8.44 -1.34
C LEU A 177 14.78 7.26 -1.68
N ALA A 178 14.47 6.48 -2.72
CA ALA A 178 15.36 5.42 -3.20
C ALA A 178 16.69 5.99 -3.71
N ALA A 179 16.66 7.07 -4.48
CA ALA A 179 17.87 7.75 -4.96
C ALA A 179 18.71 8.30 -3.79
N ALA A 180 18.08 8.96 -2.82
CA ALA A 180 18.74 9.48 -1.62
C ALA A 180 19.42 8.39 -0.77
N GLN A 181 18.88 7.17 -0.80
CA GLN A 181 19.41 6.00 -0.12
C GLN A 181 20.36 5.14 -0.98
N GLN A 182 20.73 5.61 -2.19
CA GLN A 182 21.59 4.91 -3.14
C GLN A 182 21.06 3.52 -3.54
N LEU A 183 19.73 3.43 -3.73
CA LEU A 183 19.03 2.21 -4.11
C LEU A 183 18.36 2.30 -5.48
N ALA A 184 18.55 3.38 -6.24
CA ALA A 184 17.88 3.61 -7.51
C ALA A 184 18.20 2.56 -8.59
N ASP A 185 19.27 1.82 -8.45
CA ASP A 185 19.65 0.70 -9.29
C ASP A 185 18.91 -0.61 -8.95
N LYS A 186 18.34 -0.70 -7.75
CA LYS A 186 17.66 -1.91 -7.24
C LYS A 186 16.18 -1.73 -7.00
N VAL A 187 15.73 -0.49 -6.75
CA VAL A 187 14.35 -0.21 -6.36
C VAL A 187 13.76 0.85 -7.28
N SER A 188 12.61 0.56 -7.86
CA SER A 188 11.86 1.47 -8.72
C SER A 188 10.39 1.54 -8.32
N PHE A 189 9.73 2.68 -8.60
CA PHE A 189 8.34 2.90 -8.27
C PHE A 189 7.60 3.49 -9.45
N GLN A 190 6.38 3.00 -9.69
CA GLN A 190 5.53 3.48 -10.79
C GLN A 190 4.06 3.59 -10.37
N VAL A 191 3.33 4.42 -11.10
CA VAL A 191 1.88 4.51 -10.95
C VAL A 191 1.25 3.35 -11.71
N ALA A 192 0.51 2.51 -10.98
CA ALA A 192 -0.23 1.39 -11.57
C ALA A 192 -1.38 0.96 -10.67
N ASP A 193 -2.41 0.35 -11.28
CA ASP A 193 -3.53 -0.25 -10.58
C ASP A 193 -3.15 -1.67 -10.10
N ALA A 194 -3.39 -1.94 -8.82
CA ALA A 194 -3.18 -3.27 -8.23
C ALA A 194 -4.14 -4.33 -8.81
N LEU A 195 -5.26 -3.91 -9.38
CA LEU A 195 -6.24 -4.77 -10.04
C LEU A 195 -5.89 -5.09 -11.50
N GLU A 196 -4.90 -4.40 -12.08
CA GLU A 196 -4.40 -4.63 -13.44
C GLU A 196 -2.91 -4.29 -13.50
N GLN A 197 -2.10 -5.16 -12.89
CA GLN A 197 -0.68 -4.91 -12.73
C GLN A 197 0.07 -5.00 -14.07
N PRO A 198 0.95 -4.03 -14.40
CA PRO A 198 1.65 -3.96 -15.68
C PRO A 198 2.85 -4.92 -15.75
N PHE A 199 2.72 -6.10 -15.20
CA PHE A 199 3.79 -7.10 -15.13
C PHE A 199 3.37 -8.39 -15.82
N PRO A 200 4.32 -9.11 -16.43
CA PRO A 200 4.07 -10.46 -16.94
C PRO A 200 3.77 -11.45 -15.82
N ASP A 201 3.15 -12.55 -16.20
CA ASP A 201 2.87 -13.66 -15.29
C ASP A 201 4.16 -14.28 -14.75
N GLY A 202 4.16 -14.62 -13.48
CA GLY A 202 5.27 -15.38 -12.89
C GLY A 202 6.58 -14.62 -12.72
N GLN A 203 6.54 -13.31 -12.57
CA GLN A 203 7.76 -12.47 -12.55
C GLN A 203 8.45 -12.42 -11.17
N PHE A 204 7.70 -12.52 -10.06
CA PHE A 204 8.22 -12.15 -8.75
C PHE A 204 8.32 -13.32 -7.78
N ASP A 205 9.48 -13.46 -7.13
CA ASP A 205 9.71 -14.45 -6.08
C ASP A 205 8.96 -14.10 -4.78
N LEU A 206 8.75 -12.79 -4.53
CA LEU A 206 7.97 -12.28 -3.42
C LEU A 206 6.97 -11.24 -3.92
N VAL A 207 5.69 -11.50 -3.67
CA VAL A 207 4.59 -10.55 -3.85
C VAL A 207 4.20 -10.06 -2.46
N TRP A 208 4.48 -8.79 -2.22
CA TRP A 208 4.26 -8.12 -0.95
C TRP A 208 3.09 -7.15 -1.06
N SER A 209 2.12 -7.25 -0.16
CA SER A 209 1.02 -6.31 -0.02
C SER A 209 0.79 -6.05 1.47
N MET A 210 1.10 -4.84 1.91
CA MET A 210 0.95 -4.44 3.30
C MET A 210 0.06 -3.20 3.39
N GLU A 211 -1.12 -3.39 3.99
CA GLU A 211 -2.15 -2.36 4.15
C GLU A 211 -2.56 -1.71 2.82
N SER A 212 -2.82 -2.56 1.83
CA SER A 212 -3.36 -2.14 0.54
C SER A 212 -4.60 -2.95 0.14
N GLY A 213 -4.76 -4.18 0.63
CA GLY A 213 -5.88 -5.05 0.31
C GLY A 213 -7.25 -4.48 0.69
N GLU A 214 -7.34 -3.73 1.78
CA GLU A 214 -8.56 -3.03 2.24
C GLU A 214 -9.07 -2.00 1.24
N HIS A 215 -8.19 -1.42 0.43
CA HIS A 215 -8.52 -0.41 -0.59
C HIS A 215 -9.08 -1.01 -1.88
N MET A 216 -9.01 -2.32 -2.07
CA MET A 216 -9.39 -2.98 -3.32
C MET A 216 -10.91 -3.22 -3.37
N PRO A 217 -11.64 -2.65 -4.33
CA PRO A 217 -13.07 -2.89 -4.47
C PRO A 217 -13.39 -4.33 -4.91
N ASP A 218 -12.58 -4.91 -5.77
CA ASP A 218 -12.67 -6.30 -6.21
C ASP A 218 -11.54 -7.15 -5.60
N LYS A 219 -11.86 -7.81 -4.47
CA LYS A 219 -10.90 -8.67 -3.76
C LYS A 219 -10.49 -9.90 -4.60
N LYS A 220 -11.40 -10.42 -5.43
CA LYS A 220 -11.12 -11.57 -6.29
C LYS A 220 -10.11 -11.20 -7.38
N LYS A 221 -10.31 -10.07 -8.04
CA LYS A 221 -9.38 -9.55 -9.07
C LYS A 221 -8.03 -9.26 -8.44
N PHE A 222 -8.03 -8.59 -7.27
CA PHE A 222 -6.80 -8.30 -6.52
C PHE A 222 -5.98 -9.54 -6.20
N VAL A 223 -6.59 -10.54 -5.55
CA VAL A 223 -5.90 -11.80 -5.20
C VAL A 223 -5.46 -12.55 -6.47
N GLY A 224 -6.27 -12.51 -7.54
CA GLY A 224 -5.93 -13.06 -8.85
C GLY A 224 -4.67 -12.44 -9.45
N GLU A 225 -4.54 -11.12 -9.38
CA GLU A 225 -3.36 -10.39 -9.87
C GLU A 225 -2.11 -10.69 -9.02
N LEU A 226 -2.24 -10.77 -7.69
CA LEU A 226 -1.13 -11.20 -6.83
C LEU A 226 -0.63 -12.60 -7.21
N ALA A 227 -1.56 -13.53 -7.42
CA ALA A 227 -1.23 -14.91 -7.84
C ALA A 227 -0.64 -14.96 -9.26
N ARG A 228 -1.14 -14.13 -10.18
CA ARG A 228 -0.67 -14.07 -11.56
C ARG A 228 0.79 -13.67 -11.65
N VAL A 229 1.16 -12.59 -10.96
CA VAL A 229 2.53 -12.03 -11.03
C VAL A 229 3.54 -12.79 -10.19
N ALA A 230 3.10 -13.61 -9.23
CA ALA A 230 3.98 -14.48 -8.45
C ALA A 230 4.62 -15.56 -9.33
N ALA A 231 5.92 -15.78 -9.19
CA ALA A 231 6.65 -16.84 -9.85
C ALA A 231 6.24 -18.22 -9.30
N PRO A 232 6.41 -19.34 -10.05
CA PRO A 232 6.28 -20.68 -9.49
C PRO A 232 7.19 -20.83 -8.26
N GLY A 233 6.64 -21.31 -7.14
CA GLY A 233 7.30 -21.38 -5.84
C GLY A 233 7.41 -20.05 -5.11
N GLY A 234 6.99 -18.95 -5.72
CA GLY A 234 7.01 -17.60 -5.14
C GLY A 234 6.06 -17.46 -3.96
N THR A 235 6.43 -16.62 -3.02
CA THR A 235 5.66 -16.34 -1.80
C THR A 235 4.80 -15.10 -1.98
N ILE A 236 3.55 -15.18 -1.51
CA ILE A 236 2.61 -14.04 -1.45
C ILE A 236 2.35 -13.73 0.01
N ILE A 237 2.48 -12.46 0.39
CA ILE A 237 2.19 -11.96 1.74
C ILE A 237 1.16 -10.85 1.61
N ILE A 238 0.04 -10.99 2.33
CA ILE A 238 -1.02 -10.00 2.42
C ILE A 238 -1.19 -9.65 3.90
N VAL A 239 -0.98 -8.38 4.26
CA VAL A 239 -1.30 -7.84 5.58
C VAL A 239 -2.35 -6.77 5.36
N THR A 240 -3.53 -6.94 5.95
CA THR A 240 -4.68 -6.09 5.60
C THR A 240 -5.72 -6.00 6.71
N TRP A 241 -6.51 -4.96 6.67
CA TRP A 241 -7.69 -4.78 7.48
C TRP A 241 -8.83 -5.65 6.96
N CYS A 242 -9.52 -6.32 7.90
CA CYS A 242 -10.67 -7.17 7.64
C CYS A 242 -11.79 -6.85 8.64
N HIS A 243 -13.00 -7.30 8.35
CA HIS A 243 -13.98 -7.48 9.41
C HIS A 243 -13.83 -8.90 9.99
N ARG A 244 -14.45 -9.14 11.15
CA ARG A 244 -14.47 -10.47 11.78
C ARG A 244 -15.03 -11.52 10.82
N ASP A 245 -14.59 -12.75 10.97
CA ASP A 245 -15.22 -13.88 10.29
C ASP A 245 -16.65 -14.06 10.77
N LEU A 246 -17.52 -14.52 9.87
CA LEU A 246 -18.90 -14.86 10.21
C LEU A 246 -18.92 -16.20 10.95
N GLY A 247 -19.79 -16.28 11.97
CA GLY A 247 -20.05 -17.55 12.65
C GLY A 247 -20.75 -18.57 11.74
N PRO A 248 -20.76 -19.85 12.10
CA PRO A 248 -21.30 -20.94 11.24
C PRO A 248 -22.79 -20.76 10.84
N SER A 249 -23.55 -20.00 11.62
CA SER A 249 -24.98 -19.72 11.38
C SER A 249 -25.25 -18.30 10.92
N GLU A 250 -24.23 -17.49 10.69
CA GLU A 250 -24.37 -16.10 10.25
C GLU A 250 -24.23 -16.02 8.73
N GLU A 251 -25.18 -15.40 8.04
CA GLU A 251 -25.14 -15.11 6.61
C GLU A 251 -24.50 -13.74 6.31
N SER A 252 -24.57 -12.81 7.26
CA SER A 252 -24.01 -11.46 7.16
C SER A 252 -23.59 -10.93 8.52
N LEU A 253 -22.90 -9.81 8.55
CA LEU A 253 -22.64 -9.03 9.75
C LEU A 253 -23.97 -8.55 10.36
N LYS A 254 -23.97 -8.33 11.68
CA LYS A 254 -25.14 -7.76 12.37
C LYS A 254 -25.39 -6.32 11.90
N PRO A 255 -26.63 -5.81 11.94
CA PRO A 255 -26.94 -4.46 11.44
C PRO A 255 -26.10 -3.34 12.07
N TRP A 256 -25.73 -3.46 13.35
CA TRP A 256 -24.88 -2.48 14.02
C TRP A 256 -23.41 -2.58 13.54
N GLU A 257 -22.93 -3.77 13.20
CA GLU A 257 -21.59 -4.04 12.66
C GLU A 257 -21.46 -3.44 11.27
N GLU A 258 -22.43 -3.71 10.38
CA GLU A 258 -22.48 -3.11 9.04
C GLU A 258 -22.49 -1.58 9.11
N LYS A 259 -23.30 -1.02 10.01
CA LYS A 259 -23.38 0.44 10.21
C LYS A 259 -22.06 1.03 10.68
N LEU A 260 -21.36 0.38 11.61
CA LEU A 260 -20.07 0.85 12.13
C LEU A 260 -18.99 0.72 11.05
N LEU A 261 -18.92 -0.43 10.39
CA LEU A 261 -17.96 -0.69 9.31
C LEU A 261 -18.14 0.31 8.17
N LYS A 262 -19.40 0.56 7.75
CA LYS A 262 -19.69 1.57 6.72
C LYS A 262 -19.21 2.96 7.12
N LYS A 263 -19.41 3.38 8.37
CA LYS A 263 -18.91 4.70 8.85
C LYS A 263 -17.38 4.78 8.78
N ILE A 264 -16.70 3.71 9.10
CA ILE A 264 -15.23 3.63 9.01
C ILE A 264 -14.80 3.73 7.55
N CYS A 265 -15.36 2.89 6.67
CA CYS A 265 -15.04 2.91 5.26
C CYS A 265 -15.31 4.29 4.64
N ASP A 266 -16.46 4.90 4.90
CA ASP A 266 -16.81 6.25 4.40
C ASP A 266 -15.84 7.35 4.89
N ALA A 267 -15.29 7.19 6.11
CA ALA A 267 -14.37 8.17 6.69
C ALA A 267 -12.97 8.13 6.08
N PHE A 268 -12.53 6.93 5.70
CA PHE A 268 -11.19 6.69 5.14
C PHE A 268 -11.20 6.45 3.62
N TYR A 269 -12.33 6.70 2.93
CA TYR A 269 -12.48 6.49 1.49
C TYR A 269 -12.19 5.04 1.07
N LEU A 270 -12.65 4.09 1.87
CA LEU A 270 -12.42 2.66 1.65
C LEU A 270 -13.67 2.00 1.05
N PRO A 271 -13.51 1.01 0.17
CA PRO A 271 -14.59 0.13 -0.24
C PRO A 271 -15.03 -0.78 0.93
N ALA A 272 -16.03 -1.59 0.71
CA ALA A 272 -16.43 -2.61 1.68
C ALA A 272 -15.26 -3.59 1.94
N TRP A 273 -15.03 -3.87 3.21
CA TRP A 273 -14.07 -4.88 3.63
C TRP A 273 -14.68 -6.29 3.55
N CYS A 274 -13.82 -7.27 3.44
CA CYS A 274 -14.18 -8.68 3.61
C CYS A 274 -13.51 -9.26 4.86
N SER A 275 -13.83 -10.50 5.19
CA SER A 275 -13.21 -11.21 6.31
C SER A 275 -11.88 -11.87 5.91
N THR A 276 -11.11 -12.34 6.90
CA THR A 276 -9.91 -13.15 6.68
C THR A 276 -10.26 -14.46 5.97
N ALA A 277 -11.36 -15.09 6.37
CA ALA A 277 -11.85 -16.30 5.74
C ALA A 277 -12.22 -16.10 4.25
N ASP A 278 -12.69 -14.92 3.86
CA ASP A 278 -12.95 -14.61 2.45
C ASP A 278 -11.67 -14.60 1.63
N TYR A 279 -10.60 -13.95 2.15
CA TYR A 279 -9.29 -14.01 1.49
C TYR A 279 -8.76 -15.42 1.37
N VAL A 280 -8.84 -16.23 2.43
CA VAL A 280 -8.41 -17.63 2.41
C VAL A 280 -9.16 -18.42 1.33
N ARG A 281 -10.50 -18.29 1.26
CA ARG A 281 -11.30 -18.95 0.22
C ARG A 281 -10.91 -18.52 -1.20
N LEU A 282 -10.59 -17.24 -1.41
CA LEU A 282 -10.12 -16.76 -2.71
C LEU A 282 -8.78 -17.41 -3.08
N LEU A 283 -7.82 -17.48 -2.14
CA LEU A 283 -6.51 -18.11 -2.37
C LEU A 283 -6.65 -19.63 -2.66
N GLU A 284 -7.51 -20.32 -1.92
CA GLU A 284 -7.83 -21.74 -2.16
C GLU A 284 -8.41 -21.96 -3.57
N SER A 285 -9.30 -21.06 -4.01
CA SER A 285 -9.91 -21.13 -5.35
C SER A 285 -8.90 -20.99 -6.49
N LEU A 286 -7.73 -20.40 -6.23
CA LEU A 286 -6.62 -20.25 -7.18
C LEU A 286 -5.57 -21.37 -7.06
N SER A 287 -5.86 -22.44 -6.30
CA SER A 287 -4.96 -23.55 -6.06
C SER A 287 -3.58 -23.16 -5.51
N LEU A 288 -3.53 -22.10 -4.73
CA LEU A 288 -2.31 -21.70 -4.02
C LEU A 288 -2.05 -22.65 -2.84
N GLN A 289 -0.78 -22.84 -2.51
CA GLN A 289 -0.32 -23.81 -1.51
C GLN A 289 0.13 -23.11 -0.22
N ASP A 290 0.29 -23.88 0.86
CA ASP A 290 0.83 -23.42 2.14
C ASP A 290 0.09 -22.19 2.70
N ILE A 291 -1.24 -22.12 2.48
CA ILE A 291 -2.05 -20.99 2.93
C ILE A 291 -2.07 -20.97 4.46
N LYS A 292 -1.66 -19.84 5.05
CA LYS A 292 -1.68 -19.60 6.49
C LYS A 292 -2.27 -18.22 6.75
N SER A 293 -3.01 -18.07 7.83
CA SER A 293 -3.51 -16.76 8.28
C SER A 293 -3.49 -16.64 9.79
N GLU A 294 -3.33 -15.42 10.30
CA GLU A 294 -3.35 -15.10 11.73
C GLU A 294 -3.97 -13.73 11.96
N ASP A 295 -4.67 -13.57 13.08
CA ASP A 295 -5.24 -12.30 13.54
C ASP A 295 -4.20 -11.55 14.39
N TRP A 296 -3.68 -10.46 13.86
CA TRP A 296 -2.70 -9.59 14.52
C TRP A 296 -3.31 -8.35 15.17
N SER A 297 -4.62 -8.32 15.33
CA SER A 297 -5.36 -7.17 15.88
C SER A 297 -4.82 -6.72 17.22
N SER A 298 -4.45 -7.64 18.11
CA SER A 298 -3.91 -7.32 19.46
C SER A 298 -2.57 -6.60 19.40
N TYR A 299 -1.75 -6.90 18.38
CA TYR A 299 -0.43 -6.28 18.18
C TYR A 299 -0.50 -4.90 17.53
N VAL A 300 -1.63 -4.55 16.90
CA VAL A 300 -1.83 -3.24 16.24
C VAL A 300 -2.67 -2.31 17.12
N ALA A 301 -3.53 -2.83 17.97
CA ALA A 301 -4.43 -2.06 18.82
C ALA A 301 -3.76 -0.93 19.64
N PRO A 302 -2.53 -1.08 20.18
CA PRO A 302 -1.86 -0.01 20.93
C PRO A 302 -1.54 1.25 20.10
N PHE A 303 -1.54 1.15 18.78
CA PHE A 303 -1.29 2.27 17.87
C PHE A 303 -2.30 3.41 18.03
N TRP A 304 -3.60 3.11 18.03
CA TRP A 304 -4.66 4.11 17.99
C TRP A 304 -4.65 5.10 19.15
N PRO A 305 -4.58 4.66 20.43
CA PRO A 305 -4.45 5.57 21.55
C PRO A 305 -3.17 6.41 21.50
N ALA A 306 -2.07 5.85 20.97
CA ALA A 306 -0.80 6.55 20.88
C ALA A 306 -0.84 7.67 19.83
N VAL A 307 -1.45 7.42 18.66
CA VAL A 307 -1.63 8.44 17.61
C VAL A 307 -2.53 9.57 18.09
N ILE A 308 -3.65 9.26 18.76
CA ILE A 308 -4.53 10.29 19.33
C ILE A 308 -3.75 11.17 20.29
N ARG A 309 -2.96 10.59 21.21
CA ARG A 309 -2.10 11.36 22.12
C ARG A 309 -1.11 12.25 21.38
N SER A 310 -0.50 11.73 20.32
CA SER A 310 0.43 12.51 19.49
C SER A 310 -0.25 13.66 18.76
N ALA A 311 -1.47 13.44 18.25
CA ALA A 311 -2.27 14.48 17.58
C ALA A 311 -2.70 15.60 18.53
N LEU A 312 -2.87 15.32 19.82
CA LEU A 312 -3.21 16.30 20.86
C LEU A 312 -2.02 17.16 21.31
N THR A 313 -0.80 16.86 20.86
CA THR A 313 0.36 17.74 21.13
C THR A 313 0.29 19.02 20.30
N TRP A 314 0.95 20.10 20.74
CA TRP A 314 1.00 21.35 19.99
C TRP A 314 1.51 21.19 18.56
N LYS A 315 2.51 20.32 18.37
CA LYS A 315 3.05 19.98 17.05
C LYS A 315 2.01 19.20 16.20
N GLY A 316 1.31 18.25 16.79
CA GLY A 316 0.24 17.50 16.12
C GLY A 316 -0.94 18.37 15.70
N LEU A 317 -1.39 19.28 16.58
CA LEU A 317 -2.45 20.24 16.29
C LEU A 317 -2.09 21.18 15.13
N THR A 318 -0.88 21.75 15.15
CA THR A 318 -0.44 22.63 14.05
C THR A 318 -0.27 21.90 12.72
N SER A 319 0.16 20.65 12.76
CA SER A 319 0.24 19.79 11.57
C SER A 319 -1.15 19.45 11.03
N LEU A 320 -2.09 19.10 11.91
CA LEU A 320 -3.47 18.81 11.53
C LEU A 320 -4.18 20.02 10.91
N LEU A 321 -3.96 21.23 11.43
CA LEU A 321 -4.52 22.47 10.88
C LEU A 321 -3.97 22.82 9.49
N ARG A 322 -2.79 22.33 9.13
CA ARG A 322 -2.18 22.50 7.81
C ARG A 322 -2.54 21.39 6.82
N SER A 323 -3.13 20.31 7.30
CA SER A 323 -3.57 19.20 6.46
C SER A 323 -4.93 19.50 5.82
N GLY A 324 -5.21 18.84 4.68
CA GLY A 324 -6.48 18.99 3.96
C GLY A 324 -7.68 18.45 4.74
N LEU A 325 -8.88 18.82 4.30
CA LEU A 325 -10.15 18.42 4.94
C LEU A 325 -10.33 16.89 4.99
N LYS A 326 -9.82 16.15 4.03
CA LYS A 326 -9.88 14.68 4.00
C LYS A 326 -9.09 14.07 5.16
N THR A 327 -7.89 14.59 5.42
CA THR A 327 -7.04 14.16 6.53
C THR A 327 -7.68 14.45 7.90
N ILE A 328 -8.30 15.63 8.05
CA ILE A 328 -9.03 16.00 9.28
C ILE A 328 -10.20 15.05 9.51
N LYS A 329 -10.97 14.72 8.46
CA LYS A 329 -12.08 13.75 8.53
C LYS A 329 -11.57 12.37 8.98
N GLY A 330 -10.47 11.88 8.43
CA GLY A 330 -9.83 10.62 8.84
C GLY A 330 -9.39 10.65 10.31
N ALA A 331 -8.76 11.74 10.76
CA ALA A 331 -8.35 11.90 12.16
C ALA A 331 -9.55 11.85 13.13
N LEU A 332 -10.66 12.49 12.76
CA LEU A 332 -11.90 12.46 13.55
C LEU A 332 -12.60 11.08 13.57
N ALA A 333 -12.25 10.20 12.65
CA ALA A 333 -12.78 8.84 12.59
C ALA A 333 -11.97 7.82 13.41
N MET A 334 -10.80 8.18 13.93
CA MET A 334 -9.98 7.27 14.76
C MET A 334 -10.74 6.63 15.93
N PRO A 335 -11.65 7.32 16.67
CA PRO A 335 -12.45 6.69 17.68
C PRO A 335 -13.33 5.53 17.17
N LEU A 336 -13.78 5.58 15.90
CA LEU A 336 -14.56 4.50 15.30
C LEU A 336 -13.70 3.24 15.12
N MET A 337 -12.41 3.39 14.79
CA MET A 337 -11.47 2.27 14.73
C MET A 337 -11.31 1.63 16.12
N ILE A 338 -11.14 2.44 17.16
CA ILE A 338 -11.05 1.95 18.55
C ILE A 338 -12.34 1.20 18.94
N GLU A 339 -13.51 1.75 18.63
CA GLU A 339 -14.79 1.10 18.87
C GLU A 339 -14.89 -0.25 18.13
N GLY A 340 -14.48 -0.28 16.86
CA GLY A 340 -14.45 -1.50 16.06
C GLY A 340 -13.57 -2.59 16.65
N TYR A 341 -12.38 -2.23 17.15
CA TYR A 341 -11.49 -3.15 17.86
C TYR A 341 -12.08 -3.66 19.16
N GLN A 342 -12.58 -2.76 20.01
CA GLN A 342 -13.17 -3.12 21.31
C GLN A 342 -14.36 -4.07 21.16
N LYS A 343 -15.12 -3.92 20.08
CA LYS A 343 -16.26 -4.79 19.77
C LYS A 343 -15.87 -6.07 18.99
N GLY A 344 -14.60 -6.26 18.68
CA GLY A 344 -14.10 -7.40 17.93
C GLY A 344 -14.54 -7.44 16.44
N LEU A 345 -15.11 -6.33 15.94
CA LEU A 345 -15.55 -6.21 14.55
C LEU A 345 -14.38 -6.08 13.57
N ILE A 346 -13.39 -5.26 13.92
CA ILE A 346 -12.22 -5.01 13.09
C ILE A 346 -11.14 -6.02 13.41
N LYS A 347 -10.55 -6.55 12.35
CA LYS A 347 -9.41 -7.46 12.37
C LYS A 347 -8.27 -6.89 11.55
N PHE A 348 -7.07 -7.13 12.02
CA PHE A 348 -5.85 -6.88 11.27
C PHE A 348 -5.18 -8.23 11.04
N SER A 349 -5.17 -8.66 9.80
CA SER A 349 -4.82 -10.04 9.47
C SER A 349 -3.58 -10.11 8.60
N ILE A 350 -2.75 -11.11 8.88
CA ILE A 350 -1.73 -11.58 7.96
C ILE A 350 -2.21 -12.85 7.28
N ILE A 351 -1.97 -12.94 5.99
CA ILE A 351 -2.25 -14.11 5.17
C ILE A 351 -1.04 -14.36 4.28
N THR A 352 -0.55 -15.59 4.25
CA THR A 352 0.58 -15.98 3.38
C THR A 352 0.25 -17.24 2.62
N CYS A 353 0.77 -17.35 1.41
CA CYS A 353 0.67 -18.55 0.59
C CYS A 353 1.83 -18.62 -0.40
N ARG A 354 1.89 -19.74 -1.14
CA ARG A 354 2.88 -19.96 -2.20
C ARG A 354 2.19 -20.33 -3.50
N LYS A 355 2.73 -19.85 -4.60
CA LYS A 355 2.33 -20.31 -5.93
C LYS A 355 2.91 -21.70 -6.19
N ALA A 356 2.09 -22.61 -6.72
CA ALA A 356 2.51 -23.94 -7.11
C ALA A 356 3.58 -23.94 -8.22
#